data_93a060c09ea9884216598261a6ebff5f
#
_entry.id   93a060c09ea9884216598261a6ebff5f
#
_cell.length_a   1.000
_cell.length_b   1.000
_cell.length_c   1.000
_cell.angle_alpha   90.00
_cell.angle_beta   90.00
_cell.angle_gamma   90.00
#
_symmetry.space_group_name_H-M   'P 1'
#
loop_
_entity.id
_entity.type
_entity.pdbx_description
1 polymer ?
#
loop_
_entity_poly.entity_id
_entity_poly.type
_entity_poly.pdbx_seq_one_letter_code
_entity_poly.pdbx_strand_id
1 'polypeptide(L)'
;MHALPWALSKHIIACERLLEKRGNFPLFSSSLSFLLLILFKENDIIVVMEKKKLRINMLSSSEKVAGQGVSGAYRELVRLLHRDAKDQLIVTENLPIEADVTHFHTIDFPYYLSTFQKKRSGRKIGYVHFLPDTLEGSLKIPFFLKGIVKRYVFSFYNRMEHLVVVNPMFIEDLVAAGIPREKVTYIPNFVNKEKWHPLPQEEVVSLRTELGLSENQFIVVGAGQVQKRKGIDDFIRLADELPQITFIWAGGFSFGGMTDGYERYKKI
;
A
#
# COMPACT_ATOMS: atom_id res chain seq x y z
N MET A 1 2.49 16.37 22.76
CA MET A 1 1.71 15.28 22.16
C MET A 1 1.55 15.61 20.68
N HIS A 2 2.35 14.99 19.81
CA HIS A 2 2.15 15.13 18.36
C HIS A 2 0.94 14.27 17.96
N ALA A 3 -0.07 14.92 17.38
CA ALA A 3 -1.22 14.20 16.84
C ALA A 3 -0.73 13.20 15.77
N LEU A 4 -1.20 11.96 15.87
CA LEU A 4 -0.94 10.95 14.85
C LEU A 4 -1.37 11.49 13.47
N PRO A 5 -0.58 11.24 12.42
CA PRO A 5 -0.96 11.62 11.07
C PRO A 5 -2.38 11.10 10.75
N TRP A 6 -3.22 11.93 10.15
CA TRP A 6 -4.64 11.64 9.88
C TRP A 6 -4.86 10.27 9.19
N ALA A 7 -4.02 9.91 8.21
CA ALA A 7 -4.09 8.61 7.54
C ALA A 7 -3.80 7.44 8.49
N LEU A 8 -2.83 7.58 9.38
CA LEU A 8 -2.47 6.55 10.36
C LEU A 8 -3.58 6.36 11.41
N SER A 9 -4.18 7.46 11.89
CA SER A 9 -5.34 7.40 12.78
C SER A 9 -6.50 6.61 12.16
N LYS A 10 -6.79 6.81 10.87
CA LYS A 10 -7.82 6.03 10.16
C LYS A 10 -7.50 4.55 10.06
N HIS A 11 -6.24 4.17 9.84
CA HIS A 11 -5.84 2.76 9.81
C HIS A 11 -6.01 2.09 11.18
N ILE A 12 -5.59 2.76 12.25
CA ILE A 12 -5.74 2.26 13.61
C ILE A 12 -7.22 2.14 13.96
N ILE A 13 -8.02 3.17 13.69
CA ILE A 13 -9.48 3.17 13.94
C ILE A 13 -10.17 2.07 13.12
N ALA A 14 -9.78 1.84 11.86
CA ALA A 14 -10.32 0.75 11.06
C ALA A 14 -10.03 -0.63 11.69
N CYS A 15 -8.83 -0.84 12.20
CA CYS A 15 -8.47 -2.07 12.92
C CYS A 15 -9.27 -2.22 14.22
N GLU A 16 -9.38 -1.17 15.02
CA GLU A 16 -10.10 -1.18 16.30
C GLU A 16 -11.60 -1.45 16.10
N ARG A 17 -12.27 -0.73 15.19
CA ARG A 17 -13.71 -0.94 14.88
C ARG A 17 -14.03 -2.35 14.41
N LEU A 18 -13.11 -3.00 13.71
CA LEU A 18 -13.28 -4.39 13.29
C LEU A 18 -13.23 -5.36 14.47
N LEU A 19 -12.44 -5.09 15.49
CA LEU A 19 -12.35 -5.93 16.70
C LEU A 19 -13.59 -5.79 17.58
N GLU A 20 -14.16 -4.58 17.69
CA GLU A 20 -15.37 -4.31 18.48
C GLU A 20 -16.62 -5.08 17.98
N LYS A 21 -16.77 -5.27 16.68
CA LYS A 21 -17.93 -5.95 16.08
C LYS A 21 -18.07 -7.44 16.41
N ARG A 22 -17.11 -8.08 17.06
CA ARG A 22 -17.18 -9.55 17.36
C ARG A 22 -17.93 -9.95 18.64
N GLY A 23 -18.39 -9.01 19.46
CA GLY A 23 -19.27 -9.32 20.59
C GLY A 23 -18.71 -10.24 21.69
N ASN A 24 -17.41 -10.61 21.63
CA ASN A 24 -16.76 -11.50 22.62
C ASN A 24 -15.86 -10.77 23.64
N PHE A 25 -16.02 -9.44 23.72
CA PHE A 25 -15.37 -8.68 24.79
C PHE A 25 -16.47 -8.01 25.61
N PRO A 26 -16.46 -8.15 26.96
CA PRO A 26 -17.42 -7.47 27.80
C PRO A 26 -17.31 -5.95 27.61
N LEU A 27 -18.47 -5.33 27.55
CA LEU A 27 -18.71 -3.90 27.45
C LEU A 27 -17.84 -3.10 28.42
N PHE A 28 -16.73 -2.55 27.94
CA PHE A 28 -16.14 -1.36 28.51
C PHE A 28 -15.84 -0.41 27.35
N SER A 29 -16.48 0.74 27.41
CA SER A 29 -16.26 1.88 26.51
C SER A 29 -14.80 2.33 26.60
N SER A 30 -14.13 2.44 25.45
CA SER A 30 -12.70 2.68 25.25
C SER A 30 -11.80 1.45 25.38
N SER A 31 -11.94 0.59 24.40
CA SER A 31 -11.45 -0.79 24.38
C SER A 31 -9.99 -0.90 24.02
N LEU A 32 -9.20 -1.16 25.03
CA LEU A 32 -7.90 -1.77 24.89
C LEU A 32 -7.81 -2.89 25.94
N SER A 33 -7.49 -4.09 25.51
CA SER A 33 -7.23 -5.20 26.42
C SER A 33 -6.08 -4.81 27.36
N PHE A 34 -6.34 -4.76 28.66
CA PHE A 34 -5.33 -4.47 29.68
C PHE A 34 -4.82 -5.77 30.27
N LEU A 35 -3.52 -5.87 30.43
CA LEU A 35 -2.90 -6.86 31.31
C LEU A 35 -2.83 -6.23 32.71
N LEU A 36 -3.56 -6.80 33.67
CA LEU A 36 -3.50 -6.39 35.08
C LEU A 36 -2.27 -7.04 35.73
N LEU A 37 -1.23 -6.28 35.99
CA LEU A 37 -0.09 -6.68 36.75
C LEU A 37 -0.21 -6.12 38.19
N ILE A 38 -0.36 -6.96 39.20
CA ILE A 38 -0.39 -6.55 40.60
C ILE A 38 1.02 -6.73 41.15
N LEU A 39 1.68 -5.65 41.51
CA LEU A 39 2.97 -5.63 42.14
C LEU A 39 2.78 -5.23 43.60
N PHE A 40 3.45 -5.97 44.52
CA PHE A 40 3.49 -5.64 45.93
C PHE A 40 4.83 -5.00 46.26
N LYS A 41 4.81 -3.79 46.76
CA LYS A 41 6.00 -3.11 47.26
C LYS A 41 5.69 -2.44 48.59
N GLU A 42 6.35 -2.86 49.66
CA GLU A 42 6.34 -2.24 51.00
C GLU A 42 4.92 -1.87 51.54
N ASN A 43 3.99 -2.83 51.55
CA ASN A 43 2.59 -2.68 51.95
C ASN A 43 1.67 -1.88 51.01
N ASP A 44 2.15 -1.39 49.85
CA ASP A 44 1.34 -0.77 48.86
C ASP A 44 1.05 -1.73 47.70
N ILE A 45 -0.23 -1.76 47.25
CA ILE A 45 -0.66 -2.47 46.06
C ILE A 45 -0.51 -1.52 44.88
N ILE A 46 0.51 -1.76 44.04
CA ILE A 46 0.65 -1.00 42.79
C ILE A 46 -0.05 -1.80 41.69
N VAL A 47 -1.14 -1.28 41.20
CA VAL A 47 -1.87 -1.83 40.06
C VAL A 47 -1.30 -1.19 38.78
N VAL A 48 -0.51 -1.96 38.05
CA VAL A 48 -0.02 -1.55 36.74
C VAL A 48 -0.94 -2.12 35.67
N MET A 49 -1.67 -1.24 35.01
CA MET A 49 -2.49 -1.62 33.86
C MET A 49 -1.65 -1.43 32.58
N GLU A 50 -1.12 -2.49 32.03
CA GLU A 50 -0.41 -2.45 30.77
C GLU A 50 -1.40 -2.70 29.64
N LYS A 51 -1.43 -1.76 28.68
CA LYS A 51 -2.28 -1.82 27.51
C LYS A 51 -1.74 -2.89 26.56
N LYS A 52 -2.48 -3.97 26.34
CA LYS A 52 -2.09 -5.02 25.40
C LYS A 52 -2.00 -4.44 23.99
N LYS A 53 -0.80 -4.53 23.39
CA LYS A 53 -0.60 -4.11 22.02
C LYS A 53 -1.29 -5.04 21.04
N LEU A 54 -1.89 -4.45 19.99
CA LEU A 54 -2.51 -5.19 18.90
C LEU A 54 -1.43 -5.75 17.96
N ARG A 55 -1.48 -7.04 17.66
CA ARG A 55 -0.56 -7.70 16.73
C ARG A 55 -1.08 -7.60 15.31
N ILE A 56 -0.32 -6.93 14.45
CA ILE A 56 -0.65 -6.78 13.02
C ILE A 56 0.41 -7.48 12.19
N ASN A 57 -0.01 -8.39 11.31
CA ASN A 57 0.86 -9.00 10.32
C ASN A 57 0.60 -8.39 8.95
N MET A 58 1.58 -7.70 8.42
CA MET A 58 1.55 -7.02 7.13
C MET A 58 2.04 -7.97 6.04
N LEU A 59 1.18 -8.33 5.08
CA LEU A 59 1.50 -9.28 4.01
C LEU A 59 1.64 -8.56 2.67
N SER A 60 2.83 -8.63 2.07
CA SER A 60 3.12 -8.05 0.77
C SER A 60 4.26 -8.78 0.07
N SER A 61 4.08 -9.11 -1.19
CA SER A 61 5.15 -9.58 -2.08
C SER A 61 5.71 -8.46 -2.98
N SER A 62 5.21 -7.23 -2.83
CA SER A 62 5.52 -6.10 -3.73
C SER A 62 7.00 -5.71 -3.76
N GLU A 63 7.76 -6.04 -2.73
CA GLU A 63 9.20 -5.79 -2.68
C GLU A 63 10.02 -6.66 -3.64
N LYS A 64 9.43 -7.78 -4.10
CA LYS A 64 10.07 -8.67 -5.09
C LYS A 64 10.10 -8.06 -6.49
N VAL A 65 9.35 -6.99 -6.74
CA VAL A 65 9.25 -6.34 -8.05
C VAL A 65 9.66 -4.88 -7.93
N ALA A 66 10.82 -4.56 -8.47
CA ALA A 66 11.37 -3.20 -8.45
C ALA A 66 10.47 -2.20 -9.22
N GLY A 67 10.41 -0.94 -8.77
CA GLY A 67 9.72 0.14 -9.48
C GLY A 67 8.20 0.10 -9.39
N GLN A 68 7.61 -0.70 -8.51
CA GLN A 68 6.16 -0.69 -8.28
C GLN A 68 5.77 0.34 -7.22
N GLY A 69 4.75 1.15 -7.52
CA GLY A 69 4.17 2.10 -6.56
C GLY A 69 3.60 1.43 -5.30
N VAL A 70 3.15 0.17 -5.41
CA VAL A 70 2.66 -0.63 -4.28
C VAL A 70 3.75 -0.85 -3.24
N SER A 71 4.98 -1.18 -3.66
CA SER A 71 6.12 -1.39 -2.75
C SER A 71 6.46 -0.10 -1.98
N GLY A 72 6.45 1.05 -2.66
CA GLY A 72 6.69 2.35 -2.02
C GLY A 72 5.64 2.68 -0.97
N ALA A 73 4.35 2.51 -1.30
CA ALA A 73 3.23 2.75 -0.40
C ALA A 73 3.24 1.79 0.80
N TYR A 74 3.55 0.51 0.57
CA TYR A 74 3.67 -0.51 1.62
C TYR A 74 4.77 -0.16 2.62
N ARG A 75 6.01 0.09 2.13
CA ARG A 75 7.15 0.43 2.98
C ARG A 75 6.91 1.69 3.81
N GLU A 76 6.30 2.70 3.19
CA GLU A 76 6.01 3.94 3.90
C GLU A 76 4.96 3.72 5.01
N LEU A 77 3.93 2.91 4.78
CA LEU A 77 2.96 2.57 5.81
C LEU A 77 3.62 1.78 6.95
N VAL A 78 4.40 0.75 6.65
CA VAL A 78 5.12 -0.05 7.67
C VAL A 78 6.06 0.84 8.49
N ARG A 79 6.82 1.73 7.84
CA ARG A 79 7.69 2.70 8.52
C ARG A 79 6.93 3.58 9.50
N LEU A 80 5.77 4.11 9.08
CA LEU A 80 4.92 4.94 9.94
C LEU A 80 4.35 4.16 11.12
N LEU A 81 3.89 2.91 10.89
CA LEU A 81 3.38 2.07 11.97
C LEU A 81 4.45 1.81 13.02
N HIS A 82 5.68 1.50 12.62
CA HIS A 82 6.80 1.29 13.54
C HIS A 82 7.21 2.56 14.29
N ARG A 83 7.17 3.73 13.63
CA ARG A 83 7.57 5.00 14.23
C ARG A 83 6.52 5.53 15.19
N ASP A 84 5.27 5.62 14.73
CA ASP A 84 4.23 6.42 15.36
C ASP A 84 3.22 5.59 16.17
N ALA A 85 3.15 4.26 15.93
CA ALA A 85 2.20 3.39 16.58
C ALA A 85 2.85 2.28 17.44
N LYS A 86 4.15 2.33 17.69
CA LYS A 86 4.93 1.31 18.43
C LYS A 86 4.39 1.03 19.84
N ASP A 87 3.72 2.00 20.46
CA ASP A 87 3.14 1.86 21.80
C ASP A 87 1.76 1.17 21.78
N GLN A 88 1.12 1.09 20.61
CA GLN A 88 -0.20 0.49 20.39
C GLN A 88 -0.14 -0.81 19.63
N LEU A 89 0.85 -0.97 18.74
CA LEU A 89 0.94 -2.06 17.78
C LEU A 89 2.25 -2.85 17.93
N ILE A 90 2.14 -4.16 17.68
CA ILE A 90 3.25 -5.05 17.34
C ILE A 90 3.09 -5.36 15.85
N VAL A 91 3.95 -4.80 15.03
CA VAL A 91 3.93 -4.97 13.57
C VAL A 91 4.92 -6.03 13.16
N THR A 92 4.46 -6.99 12.39
CA THR A 92 5.28 -8.05 11.77
C THR A 92 5.01 -8.08 10.27
N GLU A 93 5.97 -8.57 9.50
CA GLU A 93 5.91 -8.57 8.05
C GLU A 93 6.13 -9.97 7.50
N ASN A 94 5.21 -10.42 6.65
CA ASN A 94 5.32 -11.69 5.90
C ASN A 94 5.63 -12.93 6.76
N LEU A 95 5.28 -12.90 8.03
CA LEU A 95 5.52 -14.02 8.94
C LEU A 95 4.31 -14.96 9.00
N PRO A 96 4.54 -16.28 9.07
CA PRO A 96 3.47 -17.27 9.21
C PRO A 96 3.02 -17.42 10.67
N ILE A 97 2.70 -16.33 11.35
CA ILE A 97 2.35 -16.28 12.78
C ILE A 97 0.88 -15.94 13.00
N GLU A 98 0.39 -16.14 14.21
CA GLU A 98 -0.93 -15.66 14.63
C GLU A 98 -0.89 -14.15 14.87
N ALA A 99 -1.89 -13.46 14.33
CA ALA A 99 -2.08 -12.02 14.47
C ALA A 99 -3.54 -11.71 14.83
N ASP A 100 -3.74 -10.57 15.49
CA ASP A 100 -5.08 -10.06 15.77
C ASP A 100 -5.70 -9.48 14.49
N VAL A 101 -4.83 -8.90 13.64
CA VAL A 101 -5.17 -8.39 12.30
C VAL A 101 -4.13 -8.85 11.29
N THR A 102 -4.56 -9.33 10.14
CA THR A 102 -3.70 -9.53 8.96
C THR A 102 -4.08 -8.53 7.88
N HIS A 103 -3.10 -7.78 7.42
CA HIS A 103 -3.26 -6.71 6.44
C HIS A 103 -2.62 -7.10 5.10
N PHE A 104 -3.43 -7.36 4.08
CA PHE A 104 -3.02 -7.88 2.77
C PHE A 104 -2.82 -6.72 1.80
N HIS A 105 -1.59 -6.52 1.31
CA HIS A 105 -1.23 -5.50 0.31
C HIS A 105 -1.10 -6.05 -1.10
N THR A 106 -0.92 -7.37 -1.24
CA THR A 106 -0.88 -8.05 -2.54
C THR A 106 -1.79 -9.27 -2.51
N ILE A 107 -2.20 -9.72 -3.71
CA ILE A 107 -3.22 -10.77 -3.88
C ILE A 107 -2.59 -12.11 -4.31
N ASP A 108 -1.39 -12.41 -3.83
CA ASP A 108 -0.68 -13.64 -4.15
C ASP A 108 -1.46 -14.88 -3.73
N PHE A 109 -1.31 -15.96 -4.51
CA PHE A 109 -2.01 -17.21 -4.24
C PHE A 109 -1.75 -17.80 -2.83
N PRO A 110 -0.52 -17.79 -2.29
CA PRO A 110 -0.28 -18.21 -0.89
C PRO A 110 -1.06 -17.36 0.13
N TYR A 111 -1.17 -16.03 -0.11
CA TYR A 111 -1.96 -15.16 0.73
C TYR A 111 -3.45 -15.43 0.60
N TYR A 112 -3.94 -15.73 -0.60
CA TYR A 112 -5.32 -16.18 -0.79
C TYR A 112 -5.62 -17.43 0.03
N LEU A 113 -4.74 -18.44 0.01
CA LEU A 113 -4.89 -19.65 0.81
C LEU A 113 -4.88 -19.35 2.31
N SER A 114 -4.04 -18.41 2.78
CA SER A 114 -3.99 -18.03 4.19
C SER A 114 -5.29 -17.41 4.70
N THR A 115 -6.12 -16.84 3.82
CA THR A 115 -7.43 -16.27 4.21
C THR A 115 -8.42 -17.32 4.75
N PHE A 116 -8.18 -18.61 4.48
CA PHE A 116 -9.00 -19.72 5.02
C PHE A 116 -8.63 -20.08 6.45
N GLN A 117 -7.44 -19.68 6.93
CA GLN A 117 -6.93 -19.99 8.26
C GLN A 117 -7.43 -18.96 9.30
N LYS A 118 -8.73 -19.04 9.65
CA LYS A 118 -9.41 -18.04 10.52
C LYS A 118 -8.70 -17.78 11.86
N LYS A 119 -8.18 -18.82 12.53
CA LYS A 119 -7.50 -18.68 13.83
C LYS A 119 -6.18 -17.92 13.70
N ARG A 120 -5.46 -18.16 12.61
CA ARG A 120 -4.11 -17.60 12.39
C ARG A 120 -4.14 -16.18 11.86
N SER A 121 -5.08 -15.88 10.97
CA SER A 121 -5.14 -14.59 10.27
C SER A 121 -5.87 -13.50 11.06
N GLY A 122 -6.53 -13.81 12.17
CA GLY A 122 -7.34 -12.83 12.89
C GLY A 122 -8.35 -12.14 11.98
N ARG A 123 -8.48 -10.83 12.11
CA ARG A 123 -9.25 -9.97 11.20
C ARG A 123 -8.48 -9.70 9.92
N LYS A 124 -9.14 -9.78 8.78
CA LYS A 124 -8.53 -9.61 7.46
C LYS A 124 -8.87 -8.26 6.86
N ILE A 125 -7.86 -7.46 6.61
CA ILE A 125 -7.97 -6.19 5.90
C ILE A 125 -7.24 -6.32 4.57
N GLY A 126 -7.92 -5.97 3.46
CA GLY A 126 -7.30 -5.90 2.13
C GLY A 126 -7.01 -4.46 1.75
N TYR A 127 -5.81 -4.21 1.23
CA TYR A 127 -5.43 -2.91 0.68
C TYR A 127 -5.51 -2.97 -0.84
N VAL A 128 -6.48 -2.27 -1.42
CA VAL A 128 -6.79 -2.32 -2.85
C VAL A 128 -5.94 -1.30 -3.58
N HIS A 129 -4.82 -1.76 -4.13
CA HIS A 129 -3.92 -0.94 -4.95
C HIS A 129 -4.32 -0.92 -6.42
N PHE A 130 -5.08 -1.91 -6.88
CA PHE A 130 -5.54 -2.03 -8.25
C PHE A 130 -6.82 -2.88 -8.33
N LEU A 131 -7.54 -2.72 -9.43
CA LEU A 131 -8.65 -3.58 -9.83
C LEU A 131 -8.31 -4.28 -11.15
N PRO A 132 -8.99 -5.38 -11.52
CA PRO A 132 -8.70 -6.12 -12.76
C PRO A 132 -8.65 -5.24 -14.00
N ASP A 133 -9.58 -4.29 -14.10
CA ASP A 133 -9.68 -3.39 -15.25
C ASP A 133 -8.48 -2.41 -15.34
N THR A 134 -7.83 -2.08 -14.21
CA THR A 134 -6.61 -1.25 -14.18
C THR A 134 -5.34 -2.00 -14.59
N LEU A 135 -5.40 -3.32 -14.75
CA LEU A 135 -4.29 -4.14 -15.27
C LEU A 135 -4.20 -4.11 -16.79
N GLU A 136 -5.26 -3.67 -17.48
CA GLU A 136 -5.22 -3.50 -18.93
C GLU A 136 -4.17 -2.47 -19.33
N GLY A 137 -3.38 -2.80 -20.37
CA GLY A 137 -2.25 -1.97 -20.80
C GLY A 137 -1.04 -1.98 -19.84
N SER A 138 -1.05 -2.85 -18.80
CA SER A 138 0.10 -3.09 -17.91
C SER A 138 0.72 -4.46 -18.12
N LEU A 139 -0.12 -5.48 -18.26
CA LEU A 139 0.28 -6.89 -18.39
C LEU A 139 -0.37 -7.51 -19.62
N LYS A 140 0.39 -8.38 -20.31
CA LYS A 140 -0.12 -9.22 -21.41
C LYS A 140 -0.95 -10.35 -20.85
N ILE A 141 -2.23 -10.10 -20.52
CA ILE A 141 -3.15 -11.16 -20.09
C ILE A 141 -3.93 -11.66 -21.32
N PRO A 142 -3.79 -12.94 -21.69
CA PRO A 142 -4.61 -13.53 -22.74
C PRO A 142 -6.10 -13.33 -22.46
N PHE A 143 -6.85 -13.01 -23.51
CA PHE A 143 -8.25 -12.60 -23.37
C PHE A 143 -9.12 -13.63 -22.63
N PHE A 144 -8.87 -14.93 -22.89
CA PHE A 144 -9.61 -16.03 -22.25
C PHE A 144 -9.30 -16.19 -20.74
N LEU A 145 -8.17 -15.64 -20.26
CA LEU A 145 -7.82 -15.62 -18.83
C LEU A 145 -8.35 -14.41 -18.08
N LYS A 146 -8.77 -13.34 -18.76
CA LYS A 146 -9.24 -12.11 -18.12
C LYS A 146 -10.40 -12.38 -17.14
N GLY A 147 -11.38 -13.19 -17.52
CA GLY A 147 -12.49 -13.56 -16.66
C GLY A 147 -12.07 -14.34 -15.41
N ILE A 148 -11.09 -15.24 -15.55
CA ILE A 148 -10.54 -16.02 -14.42
C ILE A 148 -9.80 -15.10 -13.46
N VAL A 149 -8.95 -14.20 -13.99
CA VAL A 149 -8.23 -13.21 -13.17
C VAL A 149 -9.20 -12.29 -12.45
N LYS A 150 -10.21 -11.78 -13.14
CA LYS A 150 -11.26 -10.93 -12.54
C LYS A 150 -11.97 -11.65 -11.39
N ARG A 151 -12.39 -12.90 -11.61
CA ARG A 151 -13.05 -13.72 -10.59
C ARG A 151 -12.13 -13.99 -9.39
N TYR A 152 -10.86 -14.26 -9.63
CA TYR A 152 -9.85 -14.48 -8.59
C TYR A 152 -9.68 -13.24 -7.71
N VAL A 153 -9.46 -12.07 -8.33
CA VAL A 153 -9.25 -10.80 -7.60
C VAL A 153 -10.46 -10.46 -6.72
N PHE A 154 -11.68 -10.49 -7.28
CA PHE A 154 -12.87 -10.20 -6.49
C PHE A 154 -13.17 -11.28 -5.44
N SER A 155 -12.87 -12.56 -5.71
CA SER A 155 -12.96 -13.60 -4.70
C SER A 155 -12.02 -13.35 -3.53
N PHE A 156 -10.79 -12.85 -3.80
CA PHE A 156 -9.85 -12.45 -2.75
C PHE A 156 -10.40 -11.29 -1.91
N TYR A 157 -10.86 -10.22 -2.55
CA TYR A 157 -11.40 -9.05 -1.85
C TYR A 157 -12.68 -9.36 -1.05
N ASN A 158 -13.56 -10.21 -1.56
CA ASN A 158 -14.74 -10.67 -0.84
C ASN A 158 -14.45 -11.44 0.47
N ARG A 159 -13.24 -12.01 0.59
CA ARG A 159 -12.80 -12.70 1.81
C ARG A 159 -12.29 -11.75 2.89
N MET A 160 -12.11 -10.48 2.57
CA MET A 160 -11.69 -9.46 3.53
C MET A 160 -12.89 -9.01 4.37
N GLU A 161 -12.65 -8.74 5.63
CA GLU A 161 -13.64 -8.17 6.54
C GLU A 161 -13.74 -6.65 6.34
N HIS A 162 -12.63 -6.05 5.86
CA HIS A 162 -12.60 -4.64 5.46
C HIS A 162 -11.63 -4.43 4.31
N LEU A 163 -11.90 -3.42 3.48
CA LEU A 163 -11.05 -3.01 2.37
C LEU A 163 -10.65 -1.54 2.53
N VAL A 164 -9.39 -1.27 2.32
CA VAL A 164 -8.85 0.08 2.18
C VAL A 164 -8.56 0.32 0.70
N VAL A 165 -9.11 1.35 0.10
CA VAL A 165 -8.84 1.73 -1.28
C VAL A 165 -7.98 2.99 -1.33
N VAL A 166 -7.03 3.04 -2.26
CA VAL A 166 -6.14 4.19 -2.49
C VAL A 166 -6.71 5.19 -3.50
N ASN A 167 -7.71 4.77 -4.27
CA ASN A 167 -8.42 5.58 -5.25
C ASN A 167 -9.93 5.53 -4.93
N PRO A 168 -10.61 6.66 -4.75
CA PRO A 168 -12.02 6.70 -4.44
C PRO A 168 -12.91 6.08 -5.53
N MET A 169 -12.46 6.11 -6.80
CA MET A 169 -13.17 5.47 -7.92
C MET A 169 -13.34 3.96 -7.74
N PHE A 170 -12.41 3.30 -7.03
CA PHE A 170 -12.50 1.86 -6.76
C PHE A 170 -13.68 1.47 -5.86
N ILE A 171 -14.26 2.43 -5.14
CA ILE A 171 -15.41 2.17 -4.27
C ILE A 171 -16.61 1.72 -5.10
N GLU A 172 -16.91 2.44 -6.18
CA GLU A 172 -18.04 2.14 -7.05
C GLU A 172 -17.87 0.79 -7.75
N ASP A 173 -16.68 0.50 -8.24
CA ASP A 173 -16.36 -0.78 -8.89
C ASP A 173 -16.49 -1.97 -7.92
N LEU A 174 -16.02 -1.80 -6.67
CA LEU A 174 -16.13 -2.83 -5.64
C LEU A 174 -17.59 -3.07 -5.24
N VAL A 175 -18.37 -2.01 -5.10
CA VAL A 175 -19.81 -2.10 -4.80
C VAL A 175 -20.56 -2.77 -5.95
N ALA A 176 -20.28 -2.41 -7.20
CA ALA A 176 -20.83 -3.05 -8.38
C ALA A 176 -20.48 -4.56 -8.47
N ALA A 177 -19.31 -4.95 -7.92
CA ALA A 177 -18.90 -6.35 -7.78
C ALA A 177 -19.52 -7.07 -6.57
N GLY A 178 -20.45 -6.44 -5.84
CA GLY A 178 -21.17 -7.03 -4.71
C GLY A 178 -20.50 -6.89 -3.35
N ILE A 179 -19.47 -6.06 -3.21
CA ILE A 179 -18.83 -5.79 -1.91
C ILE A 179 -19.64 -4.70 -1.18
N PRO A 180 -20.12 -4.94 0.05
CA PRO A 180 -20.87 -3.95 0.80
C PRO A 180 -20.09 -2.64 0.99
N ARG A 181 -20.74 -1.50 0.74
CA ARG A 181 -20.11 -0.16 0.82
C ARG A 181 -19.48 0.12 2.18
N GLU A 182 -20.09 -0.34 3.26
CA GLU A 182 -19.64 -0.17 4.64
C GLU A 182 -18.33 -0.93 4.96
N LYS A 183 -17.94 -1.87 4.11
CA LYS A 183 -16.65 -2.57 4.21
C LYS A 183 -15.51 -1.82 3.54
N VAL A 184 -15.76 -0.71 2.86
CA VAL A 184 -14.76 -0.03 2.05
C VAL A 184 -14.47 1.37 2.60
N THR A 185 -13.20 1.66 2.90
CA THR A 185 -12.73 2.97 3.32
C THR A 185 -11.67 3.49 2.36
N TYR A 186 -11.81 4.74 1.94
CA TYR A 186 -10.79 5.43 1.16
C TYR A 186 -9.72 6.00 2.09
N ILE A 187 -8.48 5.61 1.87
CA ILE A 187 -7.29 6.21 2.50
C ILE A 187 -6.25 6.41 1.39
N PRO A 188 -5.95 7.65 1.01
CA PRO A 188 -4.98 7.92 -0.04
C PRO A 188 -3.58 7.48 0.38
N ASN A 189 -2.75 7.16 -0.62
CA ASN A 189 -1.32 7.03 -0.39
C ASN A 189 -0.75 8.35 0.12
N PHE A 190 0.29 8.26 0.92
CA PHE A 190 1.01 9.40 1.47
C PHE A 190 2.49 9.28 1.13
N VAL A 191 3.19 10.40 1.19
CA VAL A 191 4.62 10.47 0.93
C VAL A 191 5.36 11.05 2.12
N ASN A 192 6.59 10.61 2.31
CA ASN A 192 7.48 11.19 3.33
C ASN A 192 8.02 12.53 2.83
N LYS A 193 7.60 13.63 3.46
CA LYS A 193 8.04 15.00 3.10
C LYS A 193 9.51 15.26 3.43
N GLU A 194 10.10 14.50 4.35
CA GLU A 194 11.54 14.58 4.63
C GLU A 194 12.38 14.02 3.48
N LYS A 195 11.83 13.01 2.79
CA LYS A 195 12.47 12.39 1.62
C LYS A 195 12.11 13.10 0.32
N TRP A 196 10.87 13.54 0.19
CA TRP A 196 10.33 14.15 -1.03
C TRP A 196 10.07 15.63 -0.80
N HIS A 197 11.10 16.44 -0.96
CA HIS A 197 11.07 17.88 -0.86
C HIS A 197 11.91 18.48 -2.00
N PRO A 198 11.70 19.77 -2.35
CA PRO A 198 12.57 20.47 -3.28
C PRO A 198 14.03 20.46 -2.77
N LEU A 199 14.95 20.14 -3.66
CA LEU A 199 16.39 20.20 -3.33
C LEU A 199 16.87 21.66 -3.26
N PRO A 200 17.91 21.93 -2.46
CA PRO A 200 18.64 23.20 -2.52
C PRO A 200 19.15 23.50 -3.95
N GLN A 201 19.17 24.77 -4.33
CA GLN A 201 19.56 25.16 -5.70
C GLN A 201 20.95 24.64 -6.09
N GLU A 202 21.88 24.60 -5.17
CA GLU A 202 23.25 24.10 -5.41
C GLU A 202 23.26 22.62 -5.79
N GLU A 203 22.42 21.81 -5.11
CA GLU A 203 22.28 20.38 -5.43
C GLU A 203 21.60 20.19 -6.80
N VAL A 204 20.62 21.03 -7.15
CA VAL A 204 19.96 21.00 -8.46
C VAL A 204 20.96 21.30 -9.58
N VAL A 205 21.83 22.31 -9.41
CA VAL A 205 22.88 22.65 -10.38
C VAL A 205 23.87 21.51 -10.54
N SER A 206 24.30 20.91 -9.42
CA SER A 206 25.22 19.75 -9.43
C SER A 206 24.63 18.57 -10.20
N LEU A 207 23.37 18.20 -9.92
CA LEU A 207 22.67 17.11 -10.60
C LEU A 207 22.47 17.38 -12.10
N ARG A 208 22.16 18.63 -12.48
CA ARG A 208 22.07 19.00 -13.90
C ARG A 208 23.40 18.80 -14.61
N THR A 209 24.49 19.23 -13.99
CA THR A 209 25.84 19.07 -14.53
C THR A 209 26.21 17.59 -14.69
N GLU A 210 25.92 16.77 -13.68
CA GLU A 210 26.13 15.31 -13.72
C GLU A 210 25.37 14.64 -14.86
N LEU A 211 24.15 15.11 -15.14
CA LEU A 211 23.32 14.63 -16.25
C LEU A 211 23.67 15.26 -17.61
N GLY A 212 24.68 16.11 -17.70
CA GLY A 212 25.07 16.80 -18.93
C GLY A 212 24.08 17.86 -19.40
N LEU A 213 23.28 18.42 -18.46
CA LEU A 213 22.25 19.41 -18.73
C LEU A 213 22.73 20.81 -18.36
N SER A 214 22.42 21.82 -19.18
CA SER A 214 22.73 23.19 -18.81
C SER A 214 21.79 23.72 -17.71
N GLU A 215 22.28 24.70 -16.94
CA GLU A 215 21.59 25.21 -15.75
C GLU A 215 20.18 25.71 -16.04
N ASN A 216 19.98 26.44 -17.15
CA ASN A 216 18.71 27.05 -17.53
C ASN A 216 17.94 26.26 -18.60
N GLN A 217 18.38 25.04 -18.93
CA GLN A 217 17.71 24.24 -19.96
C GLN A 217 16.32 23.81 -19.50
N PHE A 218 15.32 24.03 -20.37
CA PHE A 218 13.98 23.52 -20.12
C PHE A 218 13.93 22.01 -20.37
N ILE A 219 13.41 21.26 -19.40
CA ILE A 219 13.38 19.80 -19.41
C ILE A 219 11.95 19.35 -19.13
N VAL A 220 11.44 18.42 -19.94
CA VAL A 220 10.19 17.72 -19.69
C VAL A 220 10.51 16.37 -19.04
N VAL A 221 9.98 16.13 -17.84
CA VAL A 221 10.23 14.90 -17.09
C VAL A 221 8.95 14.08 -17.01
N GLY A 222 9.03 12.82 -17.46
CA GLY A 222 8.03 11.80 -17.19
C GLY A 222 8.55 10.84 -16.12
N ALA A 223 7.68 10.33 -15.24
CA ALA A 223 8.06 9.37 -14.22
C ALA A 223 7.07 8.21 -14.12
N GLY A 224 7.59 6.98 -14.05
CA GLY A 224 6.78 5.77 -13.86
C GLY A 224 7.26 4.58 -14.66
N GLN A 225 6.50 3.49 -14.55
CA GLN A 225 6.77 2.29 -15.35
C GLN A 225 6.60 2.60 -16.85
N VAL A 226 7.47 2.05 -17.69
CA VAL A 226 7.37 2.16 -19.14
C VAL A 226 6.19 1.29 -19.63
N GLN A 227 5.03 1.89 -19.75
CA GLN A 227 3.76 1.24 -20.10
C GLN A 227 2.86 2.22 -20.86
N LYS A 228 2.10 1.71 -21.84
CA LYS A 228 1.17 2.52 -22.63
C LYS A 228 0.21 3.36 -21.78
N ARG A 229 -0.38 2.77 -20.73
CA ARG A 229 -1.30 3.49 -19.82
C ARG A 229 -0.66 4.64 -19.04
N LYS A 230 0.66 4.75 -19.04
CA LYS A 230 1.42 5.84 -18.40
C LYS A 230 1.72 6.99 -19.36
N GLY A 231 1.21 6.92 -20.59
CA GLY A 231 1.38 7.96 -21.58
C GLY A 231 2.76 7.97 -22.26
N ILE A 232 3.50 6.84 -22.21
CA ILE A 232 4.83 6.76 -22.81
C ILE A 232 4.81 7.00 -24.31
N ASP A 233 3.76 6.55 -25.02
CA ASP A 233 3.62 6.80 -26.47
C ASP A 233 3.49 8.28 -26.77
N ASP A 234 2.69 9.03 -26.00
CA ASP A 234 2.54 10.48 -26.18
C ASP A 234 3.81 11.21 -25.78
N PHE A 235 4.51 10.74 -24.74
CA PHE A 235 5.78 11.31 -24.31
C PHE A 235 6.84 11.19 -25.41
N ILE A 236 6.97 10.01 -26.03
CA ILE A 236 7.90 9.78 -27.15
C ILE A 236 7.51 10.65 -28.36
N ARG A 237 6.23 10.67 -28.73
CA ARG A 237 5.75 11.48 -29.84
C ARG A 237 6.06 12.96 -29.64
N LEU A 238 5.84 13.50 -28.45
CA LEU A 238 6.17 14.89 -28.14
C LEU A 238 7.68 15.15 -28.20
N ALA A 239 8.50 14.19 -27.79
CA ALA A 239 9.96 14.31 -27.91
C ALA A 239 10.41 14.38 -29.37
N ASP A 240 9.80 13.59 -30.26
CA ASP A 240 10.06 13.62 -31.71
C ASP A 240 9.57 14.93 -32.36
N GLU A 241 8.42 15.46 -31.93
CA GLU A 241 7.86 16.71 -32.45
C GLU A 241 8.58 17.97 -31.96
N LEU A 242 9.29 17.89 -30.82
CA LEU A 242 9.95 19.01 -30.15
C LEU A 242 11.45 18.74 -29.90
N PRO A 243 12.26 18.52 -30.96
CA PRO A 243 13.67 18.12 -30.82
C PRO A 243 14.56 19.14 -30.11
N GLN A 244 14.12 20.40 -29.99
CA GLN A 244 14.81 21.45 -29.25
C GLN A 244 14.62 21.34 -27.72
N ILE A 245 13.73 20.48 -27.25
CA ILE A 245 13.44 20.28 -25.82
C ILE A 245 14.00 18.92 -25.37
N THR A 246 14.62 18.88 -24.23
CA THR A 246 15.08 17.62 -23.63
C THR A 246 13.95 16.93 -22.88
N PHE A 247 13.68 15.68 -23.25
CA PHE A 247 12.71 14.82 -22.60
C PHE A 247 13.44 13.71 -21.82
N ILE A 248 13.11 13.54 -20.55
CA ILE A 248 13.69 12.52 -19.69
C ILE A 248 12.59 11.67 -19.07
N TRP A 249 12.67 10.35 -19.25
CA TRP A 249 11.76 9.42 -18.58
C TRP A 249 12.46 8.71 -17.42
N ALA A 250 12.00 8.94 -16.19
CA ALA A 250 12.49 8.26 -15.00
C ALA A 250 11.65 7.03 -14.68
N GLY A 251 12.16 5.85 -14.99
CA GLY A 251 11.47 4.57 -14.73
C GLY A 251 11.90 3.46 -15.69
N GLY A 252 11.29 2.29 -15.50
CA GLY A 252 11.68 1.10 -16.26
C GLY A 252 10.57 0.06 -16.38
N PHE A 253 10.95 -1.15 -16.79
CA PHE A 253 10.07 -2.29 -17.01
C PHE A 253 9.97 -3.15 -15.76
N SER A 254 9.05 -2.83 -14.84
CA SER A 254 8.90 -3.56 -13.58
C SER A 254 8.52 -5.04 -13.75
N PHE A 255 7.86 -5.39 -14.86
CA PHE A 255 7.46 -6.75 -15.18
C PHE A 255 8.33 -7.39 -16.29
N GLY A 256 9.46 -6.77 -16.65
CA GLY A 256 10.33 -7.28 -17.72
C GLY A 256 9.55 -7.56 -19.00
N GLY A 257 9.80 -8.70 -19.64
CA GLY A 257 9.15 -9.13 -20.89
C GLY A 257 7.63 -9.35 -20.81
N MET A 258 7.04 -9.42 -19.60
CA MET A 258 5.58 -9.49 -19.41
C MET A 258 4.89 -8.13 -19.52
N THR A 259 5.66 -7.03 -19.55
CA THR A 259 5.12 -5.69 -19.78
C THR A 259 4.52 -5.60 -21.18
N ASP A 260 3.31 -5.03 -21.27
CA ASP A 260 2.72 -4.76 -22.58
C ASP A 260 3.55 -3.71 -23.33
N GLY A 261 3.93 -4.02 -24.60
CA GLY A 261 4.81 -3.18 -25.41
C GLY A 261 6.32 -3.29 -25.11
N TYR A 262 6.78 -4.24 -24.26
CA TYR A 262 8.19 -4.37 -23.84
C TYR A 262 9.18 -4.34 -25.03
N GLU A 263 8.98 -5.21 -26.05
CA GLU A 263 9.87 -5.30 -27.21
C GLU A 263 9.92 -4.02 -28.06
N ARG A 264 8.83 -3.26 -28.05
CA ARG A 264 8.74 -1.97 -28.76
C ARG A 264 9.53 -0.90 -28.01
N TYR A 265 9.23 -0.72 -26.73
CA TYR A 265 9.82 0.36 -25.93
C TYR A 265 11.30 0.15 -25.57
N LYS A 266 11.76 -1.12 -25.57
CA LYS A 266 13.18 -1.45 -25.34
C LYS A 266 14.09 -0.99 -26.48
N LYS A 267 13.53 -0.72 -27.66
CA LYS A 267 14.28 -0.33 -28.86
C LYS A 267 14.37 1.19 -29.03
N ILE A 268 13.64 1.93 -28.24
CA ILE A 268 13.64 3.39 -28.18
C ILE A 268 14.61 3.84 -27.07
#